data_989d178497b9d990b1de8899f8864962
#
_entry.id   989d178497b9d990b1de8899f8864962
#
_cell.length_a   1.000
_cell.length_b   1.000
_cell.length_c   1.000
_cell.angle_alpha   90.00
_cell.angle_beta   90.00
_cell.angle_gamma   90.00
#
_symmetry.space_group_name_H-M   'P 1'
#
loop_
_entity.id
_entity.type
_entity.pdbx_description
1 polymer ?
#
loop_
_entity_poly.entity_id
_entity_poly.type
_entity_poly.pdbx_seq_one_letter_code
_entity_poly.pdbx_strand_id
1 'polypeptide(L)'
;MSYQRPKGTNDILPGEVEKWQFVEETARLLFNDYQYKEIRTPMFEHIEVITRSVGGTSDIVTKEMYDFYDKGERHITLRPEGTAPVVRSFVENKLFGPEYTKPYKVYYTGPMFRYERPQKGRLRQFHQIGVEAFGSENPATDVETMMMAMDFFEQLGMKQFHLVINSLGDLETRQNYRQALIDYLTPHQEKLSEDSQRRLTENPLRVLDSKDKGDKAVVANAPSILDYLSEPAKKHFDEVVAMLDALEVPYQIDHNMVRGLDYYTHTTLAIMSDAQGLGAPHTT
;
A
#
# COMPACT_ATOMS: atom_id res chain seq x y z
N MET A 1 8.97 36.59 18.51
CA MET A 1 9.06 35.20 17.98
C MET A 1 7.94 35.04 16.97
N SER A 2 8.24 34.61 15.74
CA SER A 2 7.19 34.25 14.77
C SER A 2 6.88 32.76 14.91
N TYR A 3 5.64 32.42 15.19
CA TYR A 3 5.20 31.04 15.19
C TYR A 3 5.10 30.56 13.72
N GLN A 4 5.59 29.36 13.45
CA GLN A 4 5.52 28.73 12.13
C GLN A 4 4.91 27.34 12.28
N ARG A 5 4.31 26.83 11.18
CA ARG A 5 3.81 25.46 11.16
C ARG A 5 4.93 24.46 11.39
N PRO A 6 4.64 23.28 11.96
CA PRO A 6 5.62 22.20 12.12
C PRO A 6 6.23 21.79 10.78
N LYS A 7 7.50 21.41 10.80
CA LYS A 7 8.22 20.94 9.60
C LYS A 7 7.54 19.70 9.02
N GLY A 8 7.29 19.72 7.71
CA GLY A 8 6.64 18.61 7.01
C GLY A 8 5.11 18.66 7.05
N THR A 9 4.53 19.82 7.44
CA THR A 9 3.10 20.08 7.36
C THR A 9 2.81 21.28 6.47
N ASN A 10 1.62 21.36 5.92
CA ASN A 10 1.17 22.50 5.13
C ASN A 10 -0.22 22.94 5.57
N ASP A 11 -0.46 24.25 5.52
CA ASP A 11 -1.81 24.80 5.52
C ASP A 11 -2.36 24.72 4.10
N ILE A 12 -3.62 24.31 3.97
CA ILE A 12 -4.33 24.29 2.69
C ILE A 12 -5.25 25.51 2.68
N LEU A 13 -4.85 26.52 1.96
CA LEU A 13 -5.50 27.85 1.99
C LEU A 13 -6.57 27.96 0.88
N PRO A 14 -7.48 28.97 0.99
CA PRO A 14 -8.38 29.33 -0.10
C PRO A 14 -7.60 29.58 -1.40
N GLY A 15 -8.11 29.07 -2.54
CA GLY A 15 -7.40 29.04 -3.83
C GLY A 15 -6.66 27.72 -4.08
N GLU A 16 -6.34 26.96 -3.02
CA GLU A 16 -5.77 25.61 -3.12
C GLU A 16 -6.77 24.56 -2.65
N VAL A 17 -7.55 24.85 -1.61
CA VAL A 17 -8.50 23.91 -1.02
C VAL A 17 -9.56 23.42 -2.01
N GLU A 18 -9.91 24.21 -3.01
CA GLU A 18 -10.87 23.87 -4.06
C GLU A 18 -10.39 22.68 -4.92
N LYS A 19 -9.06 22.53 -5.10
CA LYS A 19 -8.48 21.36 -5.77
C LYS A 19 -8.64 20.10 -4.92
N TRP A 20 -8.47 20.22 -3.62
CA TRP A 20 -8.70 19.12 -2.67
C TRP A 20 -10.16 18.69 -2.67
N GLN A 21 -11.08 19.65 -2.59
CA GLN A 21 -12.53 19.40 -2.67
C GLN A 21 -12.91 18.70 -3.97
N PHE A 22 -12.33 19.11 -5.11
CA PHE A 22 -12.56 18.46 -6.41
C PHE A 22 -12.12 16.97 -6.37
N VAL A 23 -10.92 16.70 -5.86
CA VAL A 23 -10.39 15.33 -5.75
C VAL A 23 -11.26 14.48 -4.82
N GLU A 24 -11.59 15.00 -3.64
CA GLU A 24 -12.41 14.31 -2.63
C GLU A 24 -13.84 14.04 -3.14
N GLU A 25 -14.44 15.01 -3.82
CA GLU A 25 -15.78 14.86 -4.40
C GLU A 25 -15.80 13.85 -5.55
N THR A 26 -14.78 13.88 -6.42
CA THR A 26 -14.63 12.88 -7.49
C THR A 26 -14.52 11.48 -6.91
N ALA A 27 -13.69 11.30 -5.88
CA ALA A 27 -13.56 10.03 -5.17
C ALA A 27 -14.89 9.58 -4.56
N ARG A 28 -15.58 10.47 -3.86
CA ARG A 28 -16.86 10.19 -3.20
C ARG A 28 -17.92 9.71 -4.17
N LEU A 29 -18.07 10.38 -5.30
CA LEU A 29 -19.06 10.03 -6.33
C LEU A 29 -18.72 8.69 -6.96
N LEU A 30 -17.49 8.52 -7.43
CA LEU A 30 -17.04 7.29 -8.07
C LEU A 30 -17.16 6.09 -7.14
N PHE A 31 -16.68 6.18 -5.90
CA PHE A 31 -16.73 5.07 -4.97
C PHE A 31 -18.16 4.68 -4.60
N ASN A 32 -19.07 5.66 -4.56
CA ASN A 32 -20.49 5.37 -4.37
C ASN A 32 -21.10 4.57 -5.54
N ASP A 33 -20.68 4.86 -6.78
CA ASP A 33 -21.10 4.10 -7.96
C ASP A 33 -20.63 2.64 -7.89
N TYR A 34 -19.42 2.41 -7.36
CA TYR A 34 -18.88 1.08 -7.08
C TYR A 34 -19.39 0.46 -5.76
N GLN A 35 -20.39 1.09 -5.11
CA GLN A 35 -21.04 0.63 -3.88
C GLN A 35 -20.17 0.66 -2.62
N TYR A 36 -19.10 1.44 -2.60
CA TYR A 36 -18.30 1.70 -1.41
C TYR A 36 -18.96 2.77 -0.55
N LYS A 37 -19.03 2.56 0.77
CA LYS A 37 -19.57 3.51 1.73
C LYS A 37 -18.47 4.16 2.54
N GLU A 38 -18.64 5.44 2.89
CA GLU A 38 -17.63 6.14 3.68
C GLU A 38 -17.52 5.57 5.09
N ILE A 39 -16.29 5.36 5.55
CA ILE A 39 -15.93 5.08 6.94
C ILE A 39 -14.93 6.13 7.43
N ARG A 40 -15.10 6.58 8.68
CA ARG A 40 -14.17 7.49 9.34
C ARG A 40 -13.68 6.87 10.62
N THR A 41 -12.37 6.72 10.76
CA THR A 41 -11.71 6.21 11.96
C THR A 41 -11.01 7.35 12.70
N PRO A 42 -10.74 7.21 14.01
CA PRO A 42 -9.96 8.18 14.76
C PRO A 42 -8.59 8.44 14.14
N MET A 43 -8.04 9.63 14.36
CA MET A 43 -6.70 9.99 13.88
C MET A 43 -5.58 9.35 14.71
N PHE A 44 -5.87 8.86 15.90
CA PHE A 44 -4.94 8.13 16.76
C PHE A 44 -5.50 6.77 17.14
N GLU A 45 -4.61 5.82 17.30
CA GLU A 45 -4.90 4.41 17.59
C GLU A 45 -4.01 3.91 18.73
N HIS A 46 -4.37 2.80 19.34
CA HIS A 46 -3.43 2.04 20.15
C HIS A 46 -2.27 1.54 19.27
N ILE A 47 -1.05 1.64 19.78
CA ILE A 47 0.15 1.29 18.99
C ILE A 47 0.10 -0.14 18.48
N GLU A 48 -0.50 -1.05 19.24
CA GLU A 48 -0.61 -2.48 18.90
C GLU A 48 -1.45 -2.71 17.63
N VAL A 49 -2.42 -1.85 17.35
CA VAL A 49 -3.23 -1.93 16.11
C VAL A 49 -2.32 -1.77 14.89
N ILE A 50 -1.40 -0.81 14.96
CA ILE A 50 -0.48 -0.53 13.85
C ILE A 50 0.64 -1.55 13.78
N THR A 51 1.32 -1.84 14.89
CA THR A 51 2.47 -2.75 14.91
C THR A 51 2.09 -4.17 14.49
N ARG A 52 0.91 -4.64 14.88
CA ARG A 52 0.38 -5.94 14.48
C ARG A 52 0.09 -6.03 12.99
N SER A 53 -0.47 -4.98 12.41
CA SER A 53 -0.93 -4.98 11.02
C SER A 53 0.21 -4.67 10.04
N VAL A 54 0.97 -3.63 10.32
CA VAL A 54 2.02 -3.10 9.42
C VAL A 54 3.30 -3.94 9.47
N GLY A 55 3.51 -4.66 10.58
CA GLY A 55 4.71 -5.47 10.82
C GLY A 55 5.77 -4.73 11.64
N GLY A 56 6.24 -5.39 12.71
CA GLY A 56 7.18 -4.81 13.67
C GLY A 56 8.54 -4.42 13.09
N THR A 57 8.93 -4.98 11.95
CA THR A 57 10.20 -4.71 11.24
C THR A 57 10.08 -3.68 10.13
N SER A 58 8.86 -3.16 9.87
CA SER A 58 8.65 -2.14 8.85
C SER A 58 9.32 -0.81 9.23
N ASP A 59 9.78 -0.04 8.24
CA ASP A 59 10.35 1.28 8.48
C ASP A 59 9.32 2.22 9.15
N ILE A 60 8.04 2.05 8.83
CA ILE A 60 6.95 2.80 9.47
C ILE A 60 6.98 2.60 10.98
N VAL A 61 6.96 1.35 11.43
CA VAL A 61 6.91 1.02 12.86
C VAL A 61 8.22 1.35 13.58
N THR A 62 9.35 1.12 12.92
CA THR A 62 10.67 1.29 13.58
C THR A 62 11.18 2.73 13.61
N LYS A 63 10.75 3.60 12.67
CA LYS A 63 11.38 4.92 12.47
C LYS A 63 10.40 6.08 12.23
N GLU A 64 9.16 5.80 11.80
CA GLU A 64 8.32 6.85 11.21
C GLU A 64 7.02 7.12 11.99
N MET A 65 6.75 6.38 13.05
CA MET A 65 5.54 6.60 13.84
C MET A 65 5.65 7.85 14.73
N TYR A 66 4.51 8.55 14.89
CA TYR A 66 4.30 9.56 15.88
C TYR A 66 3.56 8.92 17.06
N ASP A 67 4.30 8.34 17.99
CA ASP A 67 3.76 7.65 19.15
C ASP A 67 4.05 8.40 20.45
N PHE A 68 3.17 8.27 21.41
CA PHE A 68 3.25 8.94 22.70
C PHE A 68 2.34 8.28 23.74
N TYR A 69 2.57 8.57 25.00
CA TYR A 69 1.70 8.15 26.08
C TYR A 69 0.65 9.23 26.36
N ASP A 70 -0.61 8.83 26.45
CA ASP A 70 -1.67 9.73 26.87
C ASP A 70 -1.67 9.94 28.40
N LYS A 71 -2.58 10.79 28.92
CA LYS A 71 -2.68 11.06 30.37
C LYS A 71 -3.07 9.82 31.20
N GLY A 72 -3.56 8.78 30.59
CA GLY A 72 -3.89 7.49 31.20
C GLY A 72 -2.80 6.44 31.00
N GLU A 73 -1.58 6.87 30.63
CA GLU A 73 -0.40 6.02 30.41
C GLU A 73 -0.61 4.95 29.30
N ARG A 74 -1.56 5.18 28.37
CA ARG A 74 -1.78 4.30 27.23
C ARG A 74 -0.85 4.71 26.10
N HIS A 75 -0.17 3.73 25.49
CA HIS A 75 0.70 3.95 24.35
C HIS A 75 -0.14 4.06 23.06
N ILE A 76 -0.20 5.25 22.51
CA ILE A 76 -0.99 5.57 21.32
C ILE A 76 -0.10 6.18 20.25
N THR A 77 -0.56 6.14 19.01
CA THR A 77 0.14 6.69 17.85
C THR A 77 -0.84 7.44 16.95
N LEU A 78 -0.36 8.50 16.29
CA LEU A 78 -1.09 9.03 15.13
C LEU A 78 -1.06 7.99 14.01
N ARG A 79 -2.19 7.77 13.34
CA ARG A 79 -2.31 6.75 12.29
C ARG A 79 -1.35 7.03 11.12
N PRO A 80 -0.44 6.08 10.78
CA PRO A 80 0.49 6.26 9.66
C PRO A 80 -0.10 5.84 8.31
N GLU A 81 -1.27 5.18 8.33
CA GLU A 81 -2.01 4.67 7.17
C GLU A 81 -3.47 4.39 7.57
N GLY A 82 -4.35 4.07 6.62
CA GLY A 82 -5.78 3.93 6.88
C GLY A 82 -6.27 2.50 7.06
N THR A 83 -5.61 1.49 6.49
CA THR A 83 -6.08 0.10 6.47
C THR A 83 -6.19 -0.49 7.88
N ALA A 84 -5.15 -0.39 8.70
CA ALA A 84 -5.15 -0.97 10.04
C ALA A 84 -6.27 -0.40 10.95
N PRO A 85 -6.52 0.93 11.00
CA PRO A 85 -7.68 1.49 11.69
C PRO A 85 -9.02 0.98 11.17
N VAL A 86 -9.17 0.82 9.86
CA VAL A 86 -10.42 0.30 9.26
C VAL A 86 -10.61 -1.17 9.60
N VAL A 87 -9.57 -2.00 9.55
CA VAL A 87 -9.61 -3.41 9.99
C VAL A 87 -10.00 -3.51 11.46
N ARG A 88 -9.40 -2.68 12.35
CA ARG A 88 -9.79 -2.62 13.77
C ARG A 88 -11.28 -2.30 13.90
N SER A 89 -11.76 -1.27 13.19
CA SER A 89 -13.18 -0.89 13.22
C SER A 89 -14.09 -1.99 12.70
N PHE A 90 -13.70 -2.68 11.62
CA PHE A 90 -14.44 -3.81 11.07
C PHE A 90 -14.61 -4.95 12.10
N VAL A 91 -13.54 -5.28 12.83
CA VAL A 91 -13.58 -6.32 13.87
C VAL A 91 -14.36 -5.87 15.10
N GLU A 92 -14.07 -4.68 15.62
CA GLU A 92 -14.69 -4.12 16.82
C GLU A 92 -16.21 -3.99 16.69
N ASN A 93 -16.70 -3.53 15.55
CA ASN A 93 -18.11 -3.37 15.26
C ASN A 93 -18.78 -4.62 14.68
N LYS A 94 -18.04 -5.76 14.60
CA LYS A 94 -18.51 -7.05 14.10
C LYS A 94 -19.11 -6.97 12.68
N LEU A 95 -18.55 -6.13 11.81
CA LEU A 95 -19.03 -5.92 10.44
C LEU A 95 -18.84 -7.15 9.54
N PHE A 96 -18.25 -8.20 10.05
CA PHE A 96 -18.17 -9.52 9.43
C PHE A 96 -19.46 -10.37 9.64
N GLY A 97 -20.40 -9.92 10.45
CA GLY A 97 -21.64 -10.63 10.74
C GLY A 97 -22.48 -10.93 9.50
N PRO A 98 -23.40 -11.92 9.60
CA PRO A 98 -24.24 -12.36 8.47
C PRO A 98 -25.25 -11.29 8.01
N GLU A 99 -25.52 -10.29 8.83
CA GLU A 99 -26.39 -9.15 8.52
C GLU A 99 -25.80 -8.18 7.49
N TYR A 100 -24.49 -8.25 7.25
CA TYR A 100 -23.79 -7.38 6.31
C TYR A 100 -23.54 -8.09 4.98
N THR A 101 -23.82 -7.39 3.88
CA THR A 101 -23.52 -7.87 2.52
C THR A 101 -22.01 -8.03 2.32
N LYS A 102 -21.60 -9.10 1.63
CA LYS A 102 -20.21 -9.36 1.26
C LYS A 102 -20.01 -9.24 -0.28
N PRO A 103 -18.90 -8.69 -0.72
CA PRO A 103 -17.88 -8.01 0.06
C PRO A 103 -18.43 -6.78 0.78
N TYR A 104 -17.99 -6.57 2.04
CA TYR A 104 -18.30 -5.34 2.76
C TYR A 104 -17.33 -4.26 2.29
N LYS A 105 -17.85 -3.26 1.58
CA LYS A 105 -17.07 -2.27 0.84
C LYS A 105 -17.11 -0.91 1.54
N VAL A 106 -15.95 -0.39 1.90
CA VAL A 106 -15.82 0.94 2.50
C VAL A 106 -14.69 1.73 1.87
N TYR A 107 -14.80 3.06 1.90
CA TYR A 107 -13.73 3.96 1.55
C TYR A 107 -13.50 4.99 2.67
N TYR A 108 -12.31 5.52 2.73
CA TYR A 108 -11.94 6.59 3.65
C TYR A 108 -11.11 7.65 2.94
N THR A 109 -11.17 8.87 3.47
CA THR A 109 -10.26 9.96 3.11
C THR A 109 -9.85 10.69 4.37
N GLY A 110 -8.61 11.15 4.45
CA GLY A 110 -8.17 11.95 5.57
C GLY A 110 -6.66 11.97 5.77
N PRO A 111 -6.22 12.74 6.80
CA PRO A 111 -4.81 12.90 7.10
C PRO A 111 -4.21 11.65 7.74
N MET A 112 -2.96 11.37 7.35
CA MET A 112 -2.07 10.36 7.90
C MET A 112 -0.76 11.01 8.32
N PHE A 113 0.03 10.33 9.16
CA PHE A 113 1.17 10.93 9.82
C PHE A 113 2.37 9.98 9.83
N ARG A 114 3.50 10.42 9.22
CA ARG A 114 4.77 9.67 9.25
C ARG A 114 5.94 10.61 9.48
N TYR A 115 6.82 10.28 10.39
CA TYR A 115 8.02 11.06 10.68
C TYR A 115 9.10 10.82 9.61
N GLU A 116 8.76 11.09 8.37
CA GLU A 116 9.70 11.00 7.26
C GLU A 116 10.55 12.27 7.10
N ARG A 117 11.67 12.15 6.36
CA ARG A 117 12.42 13.32 5.91
C ARG A 117 11.59 14.06 4.86
N PRO A 118 11.14 15.30 5.14
CA PRO A 118 10.32 16.04 4.19
C PRO A 118 11.07 16.31 2.90
N GLN A 119 10.42 16.05 1.79
CA GLN A 119 10.90 16.34 0.44
C GLN A 119 9.70 16.61 -0.47
N LYS A 120 9.93 17.01 -1.75
CA LYS A 120 8.84 17.20 -2.71
C LYS A 120 8.01 15.91 -2.82
N GLY A 121 6.70 16.03 -2.55
CA GLY A 121 5.75 14.90 -2.57
C GLY A 121 5.75 14.04 -1.31
N ARG A 122 6.60 14.33 -0.28
CA ARG A 122 6.58 13.62 1.01
C ARG A 122 6.49 14.60 2.16
N LEU A 123 5.38 14.55 2.85
CA LEU A 123 5.10 15.35 4.03
C LEU A 123 4.99 14.45 5.27
N ARG A 124 5.11 15.04 6.45
CA ARG A 124 4.87 14.34 7.73
C ARG A 124 3.40 14.22 8.07
N GLN A 125 2.59 15.18 7.62
CA GLN A 125 1.15 15.04 7.51
C GLN A 125 0.79 15.04 6.04
N PHE A 126 0.18 13.95 5.58
CA PHE A 126 -0.26 13.76 4.20
C PHE A 126 -1.68 13.19 4.20
N HIS A 127 -2.33 13.15 3.05
CA HIS A 127 -3.68 12.59 2.95
C HIS A 127 -3.64 11.29 2.17
N GLN A 128 -4.49 10.36 2.60
CA GLN A 128 -4.79 9.15 1.85
C GLN A 128 -6.28 9.13 1.49
N ILE A 129 -6.55 8.65 0.29
CA ILE A 129 -7.85 8.12 -0.12
C ILE A 129 -7.64 6.63 -0.26
N GLY A 130 -8.42 5.82 0.43
CA GLY A 130 -8.29 4.37 0.38
C GLY A 130 -9.65 3.68 0.34
N VAL A 131 -9.64 2.45 -0.15
CA VAL A 131 -10.81 1.58 -0.21
C VAL A 131 -10.47 0.22 0.38
N GLU A 132 -11.44 -0.40 1.03
CA GLU A 132 -11.31 -1.73 1.60
C GLU A 132 -12.54 -2.56 1.22
N ALA A 133 -12.33 -3.79 0.77
CA ALA A 133 -13.39 -4.76 0.46
C ALA A 133 -13.14 -6.04 1.26
N PHE A 134 -14.02 -6.33 2.21
CA PHE A 134 -13.85 -7.45 3.14
C PHE A 134 -14.76 -8.62 2.81
N GLY A 135 -14.21 -9.84 2.88
CA GLY A 135 -14.97 -11.06 2.81
C GLY A 135 -15.24 -11.57 1.39
N SER A 136 -14.32 -11.29 0.47
CA SER A 136 -14.30 -11.89 -0.86
C SER A 136 -12.89 -12.38 -1.19
N GLU A 137 -12.80 -13.62 -1.64
CA GLU A 137 -11.59 -14.21 -2.22
C GLU A 137 -11.66 -14.27 -3.76
N ASN A 138 -12.71 -13.67 -4.33
CA ASN A 138 -12.93 -13.70 -5.77
C ASN A 138 -11.98 -12.74 -6.49
N PRO A 139 -11.21 -13.20 -7.49
CA PRO A 139 -10.32 -12.36 -8.30
C PRO A 139 -11.01 -11.14 -8.93
N ALA A 140 -12.32 -11.22 -9.19
CA ALA A 140 -13.10 -10.09 -9.69
C ALA A 140 -13.12 -8.89 -8.72
N THR A 141 -12.94 -9.11 -7.41
CA THR A 141 -12.85 -8.02 -6.43
C THR A 141 -11.55 -7.23 -6.60
N ASP A 142 -10.45 -7.92 -6.90
CA ASP A 142 -9.17 -7.28 -7.19
C ASP A 142 -9.26 -6.45 -8.48
N VAL A 143 -9.84 -7.05 -9.54
CA VAL A 143 -10.01 -6.37 -10.84
C VAL A 143 -10.94 -5.16 -10.71
N GLU A 144 -12.06 -5.28 -9.98
CA GLU A 144 -12.95 -4.15 -9.72
C GLU A 144 -12.19 -2.98 -9.05
N THR A 145 -11.34 -3.30 -8.06
CA THR A 145 -10.53 -2.28 -7.37
C THR A 145 -9.53 -1.61 -8.31
N MET A 146 -8.90 -2.39 -9.21
CA MET A 146 -8.00 -1.84 -10.23
C MET A 146 -8.74 -0.91 -11.19
N MET A 147 -9.89 -1.36 -11.71
CA MET A 147 -10.72 -0.56 -12.62
C MET A 147 -11.18 0.74 -11.95
N MET A 148 -11.67 0.67 -10.73
CA MET A 148 -12.09 1.84 -9.98
C MET A 148 -10.94 2.84 -9.76
N ALA A 149 -9.72 2.36 -9.49
CA ALA A 149 -8.56 3.22 -9.35
C ALA A 149 -8.16 3.87 -10.69
N MET A 150 -8.24 3.13 -11.80
CA MET A 150 -8.01 3.67 -13.14
C MET A 150 -9.04 4.73 -13.49
N ASP A 151 -10.33 4.46 -13.30
CA ASP A 151 -11.43 5.39 -13.52
C ASP A 151 -11.26 6.67 -12.70
N PHE A 152 -10.78 6.55 -11.45
CA PHE A 152 -10.52 7.70 -10.60
C PHE A 152 -9.48 8.64 -11.20
N PHE A 153 -8.36 8.12 -11.66
CA PHE A 153 -7.32 8.94 -12.29
C PHE A 153 -7.77 9.53 -13.63
N GLU A 154 -8.55 8.79 -14.41
CA GLU A 154 -9.15 9.31 -15.64
C GLU A 154 -10.10 10.47 -15.38
N GLN A 155 -10.98 10.37 -14.38
CA GLN A 155 -11.90 11.43 -13.98
C GLN A 155 -11.18 12.67 -13.44
N LEU A 156 -9.99 12.50 -12.85
CA LEU A 156 -9.11 13.62 -12.49
C LEU A 156 -8.38 14.24 -13.69
N GLY A 157 -8.59 13.71 -14.91
CA GLY A 157 -7.98 14.21 -16.15
C GLY A 157 -6.55 13.73 -16.38
N MET A 158 -6.06 12.74 -15.65
CA MET A 158 -4.76 12.13 -15.89
C MET A 158 -4.81 11.26 -17.16
N LYS A 159 -3.76 11.34 -17.99
CA LYS A 159 -3.72 10.61 -19.28
C LYS A 159 -2.48 9.72 -19.44
N GLN A 160 -1.45 9.95 -18.64
CA GLN A 160 -0.17 9.27 -18.75
C GLN A 160 0.06 8.42 -17.50
N PHE A 161 -0.67 7.32 -17.41
CA PHE A 161 -0.51 6.35 -16.34
C PHE A 161 -0.78 4.93 -16.88
N HIS A 162 -0.22 3.95 -16.23
CA HIS A 162 -0.40 2.53 -16.56
C HIS A 162 -0.49 1.68 -15.31
N LEU A 163 -1.18 0.56 -15.44
CA LEU A 163 -1.35 -0.41 -14.36
C LEU A 163 -0.15 -1.37 -14.34
N VAL A 164 0.43 -1.52 -13.16
CA VAL A 164 1.47 -2.52 -12.89
C VAL A 164 0.93 -3.51 -11.86
N ILE A 165 1.07 -4.80 -12.13
CA ILE A 165 0.57 -5.86 -11.26
C ILE A 165 1.65 -6.87 -10.93
N ASN A 166 1.50 -7.54 -9.79
CA ASN A 166 2.27 -8.72 -9.39
C ASN A 166 1.42 -9.58 -8.44
N SER A 167 1.93 -10.74 -8.06
CA SER A 167 1.36 -11.53 -6.97
C SER A 167 2.44 -11.82 -5.93
N LEU A 168 2.09 -11.62 -4.66
CA LEU A 168 2.90 -12.08 -3.53
C LEU A 168 2.52 -13.49 -3.06
N GLY A 169 1.50 -14.06 -3.71
CA GLY A 169 0.98 -15.37 -3.38
C GLY A 169 0.44 -15.49 -1.96
N ASP A 170 0.29 -16.70 -1.52
CA ASP A 170 -0.11 -17.08 -0.18
C ASP A 170 1.10 -17.37 0.74
N LEU A 171 0.85 -17.91 1.92
CA LEU A 171 1.90 -18.23 2.89
C LEU A 171 2.88 -19.28 2.36
N GLU A 172 2.40 -20.31 1.66
CA GLU A 172 3.22 -21.35 1.05
C GLU A 172 4.15 -20.77 0.00
N THR A 173 3.62 -19.97 -0.92
CA THR A 173 4.39 -19.23 -1.93
C THR A 173 5.51 -18.41 -1.26
N ARG A 174 5.17 -17.64 -0.23
CA ARG A 174 6.12 -16.76 0.44
C ARG A 174 7.23 -17.51 1.16
N GLN A 175 6.93 -18.67 1.75
CA GLN A 175 7.94 -19.51 2.39
C GLN A 175 8.93 -20.09 1.37
N ASN A 176 8.41 -20.64 0.26
CA ASN A 176 9.23 -21.23 -0.80
C ASN A 176 10.08 -20.15 -1.48
N TYR A 177 9.48 -19.01 -1.82
CA TYR A 177 10.19 -17.91 -2.46
C TYR A 177 11.22 -17.25 -1.55
N ARG A 178 10.94 -17.12 -0.25
CA ARG A 178 11.90 -16.62 0.72
C ARG A 178 13.19 -17.43 0.72
N GLN A 179 13.08 -18.76 0.69
CA GLN A 179 14.26 -19.64 0.63
C GLN A 179 15.03 -19.44 -0.68
N ALA A 180 14.33 -19.40 -1.82
CA ALA A 180 14.95 -19.19 -3.11
C ALA A 180 15.69 -17.84 -3.19
N LEU A 181 15.13 -16.78 -2.60
CA LEU A 181 15.80 -15.48 -2.50
C LEU A 181 17.05 -15.53 -1.62
N ILE A 182 16.98 -16.19 -0.49
CA ILE A 182 18.15 -16.35 0.40
C ILE A 182 19.26 -17.10 -0.34
N ASP A 183 18.94 -18.21 -1.00
CA ASP A 183 19.90 -19.02 -1.75
C ASP A 183 20.53 -18.22 -2.89
N TYR A 184 19.73 -17.38 -3.56
CA TYR A 184 20.21 -16.50 -4.63
C TYR A 184 21.06 -15.33 -4.11
N LEU A 185 20.63 -14.65 -3.05
CA LEU A 185 21.28 -13.42 -2.57
C LEU A 185 22.54 -13.67 -1.73
N THR A 186 22.60 -14.81 -1.02
CA THR A 186 23.75 -15.14 -0.14
C THR A 186 25.11 -15.11 -0.88
N PRO A 187 25.29 -15.70 -2.07
CA PRO A 187 26.53 -15.60 -2.83
C PRO A 187 26.88 -14.17 -3.29
N HIS A 188 25.89 -13.27 -3.27
CA HIS A 188 26.05 -11.87 -3.68
C HIS A 188 26.08 -10.88 -2.50
N GLN A 189 26.11 -11.37 -1.26
CA GLN A 189 25.97 -10.56 -0.05
C GLN A 189 26.97 -9.39 0.00
N GLU A 190 28.22 -9.61 -0.41
CA GLU A 190 29.26 -8.56 -0.41
C GLU A 190 28.98 -7.41 -1.40
N LYS A 191 28.11 -7.63 -2.38
CA LYS A 191 27.70 -6.61 -3.36
C LYS A 191 26.48 -5.81 -2.93
N LEU A 192 25.80 -6.26 -1.88
CA LEU A 192 24.62 -5.60 -1.35
C LEU A 192 25.00 -4.46 -0.41
N SER A 193 24.16 -3.42 -0.38
CA SER A 193 24.25 -2.34 0.61
C SER A 193 24.11 -2.89 2.04
N GLU A 194 24.65 -2.19 3.03
CA GLU A 194 24.54 -2.58 4.45
C GLU A 194 23.07 -2.81 4.89
N ASP A 195 22.17 -1.97 4.39
CA ASP A 195 20.72 -2.10 4.66
C ASP A 195 20.15 -3.39 4.06
N SER A 196 20.54 -3.74 2.83
CA SER A 196 20.11 -4.96 2.16
C SER A 196 20.76 -6.21 2.74
N GLN A 197 21.98 -6.15 3.24
CA GLN A 197 22.60 -7.25 4.00
C GLN A 197 21.83 -7.56 5.28
N ARG A 198 21.38 -6.54 6.01
CA ARG A 198 20.51 -6.72 7.18
C ARG A 198 19.16 -7.32 6.75
N ARG A 199 18.52 -6.78 5.71
CA ARG A 199 17.24 -7.27 5.17
C ARG A 199 17.31 -8.71 4.70
N LEU A 200 18.45 -9.17 4.21
CA LEU A 200 18.64 -10.56 3.79
C LEU A 200 18.33 -11.56 4.93
N THR A 201 18.65 -11.21 6.16
CA THR A 201 18.35 -12.05 7.34
C THR A 201 16.94 -11.82 7.89
N GLU A 202 16.47 -10.58 7.94
CA GLU A 202 15.20 -10.20 8.55
C GLU A 202 14.02 -10.44 7.59
N ASN A 203 14.07 -9.85 6.41
CA ASN A 203 13.02 -9.94 5.38
C ASN A 203 13.61 -9.78 3.97
N PRO A 204 14.07 -10.88 3.34
CA PRO A 204 14.76 -10.84 2.05
C PRO A 204 13.94 -10.28 0.91
N LEU A 205 12.58 -10.34 0.96
CA LEU A 205 11.73 -9.71 -0.05
C LEU A 205 11.97 -8.21 -0.15
N ARG A 206 12.34 -7.54 0.94
CA ARG A 206 12.60 -6.10 0.94
C ARG A 206 13.89 -5.70 0.24
N VAL A 207 14.77 -6.65 -0.06
CA VAL A 207 15.95 -6.39 -0.90
C VAL A 207 15.54 -6.04 -2.33
N LEU A 208 14.43 -6.63 -2.83
CA LEU A 208 13.90 -6.36 -4.17
C LEU A 208 13.46 -4.91 -4.36
N ASP A 209 13.02 -4.24 -3.29
CA ASP A 209 12.59 -2.83 -3.30
C ASP A 209 13.73 -1.84 -2.95
N SER A 210 14.96 -2.30 -2.99
CA SER A 210 16.10 -1.41 -2.71
C SER A 210 16.26 -0.35 -3.78
N LYS A 211 16.57 0.88 -3.33
CA LYS A 211 16.88 2.01 -4.22
C LYS A 211 18.37 2.13 -4.54
N ASP A 212 19.21 1.35 -3.86
CA ASP A 212 20.64 1.31 -4.11
C ASP A 212 20.96 0.74 -5.50
N LYS A 213 21.91 1.32 -6.20
CA LYS A 213 22.28 0.90 -7.56
C LYS A 213 22.94 -0.47 -7.60
N GLY A 214 23.74 -0.80 -6.59
CA GLY A 214 24.39 -2.11 -6.45
C GLY A 214 23.37 -3.21 -6.22
N ASP A 215 22.43 -2.96 -5.30
CA ASP A 215 21.33 -3.87 -5.01
C ASP A 215 20.47 -4.12 -6.25
N LYS A 216 20.09 -3.06 -6.98
CA LYS A 216 19.32 -3.19 -8.22
C LYS A 216 20.00 -4.06 -9.27
N ALA A 217 21.33 -3.96 -9.41
CA ALA A 217 22.08 -4.79 -10.33
C ALA A 217 22.06 -6.27 -9.92
N VAL A 218 22.05 -6.56 -8.62
CA VAL A 218 21.94 -7.92 -8.09
C VAL A 218 20.53 -8.46 -8.29
N VAL A 219 19.50 -7.71 -7.89
CA VAL A 219 18.09 -8.18 -7.94
C VAL A 219 17.54 -8.27 -9.35
N ALA A 220 18.15 -7.61 -10.34
CA ALA A 220 17.71 -7.68 -11.74
C ALA A 220 17.65 -9.12 -12.29
N ASN A 221 18.46 -10.05 -11.74
CA ASN A 221 18.49 -11.45 -12.11
C ASN A 221 17.95 -12.38 -11.01
N ALA A 222 17.28 -11.84 -10.01
CA ALA A 222 16.67 -12.64 -8.96
C ALA A 222 15.53 -13.53 -9.53
N PRO A 223 15.28 -14.71 -8.93
CA PRO A 223 14.15 -15.54 -9.34
C PRO A 223 12.83 -14.78 -9.18
N SER A 224 11.89 -15.01 -10.08
CA SER A 224 10.55 -14.42 -10.01
C SER A 224 9.70 -15.12 -8.96
N ILE A 225 8.97 -14.35 -8.12
CA ILE A 225 7.99 -14.93 -7.18
C ILE A 225 6.88 -15.71 -7.92
N LEU A 226 6.58 -15.34 -9.16
CA LEU A 226 5.55 -15.98 -9.95
C LEU A 226 5.88 -17.44 -10.29
N ASP A 227 7.16 -17.82 -10.28
CA ASP A 227 7.62 -19.20 -10.48
C ASP A 227 7.44 -20.08 -9.24
N TYR A 228 7.11 -19.47 -8.10
CA TYR A 228 6.94 -20.13 -6.79
C TYR A 228 5.51 -20.08 -6.27
N LEU A 229 4.57 -19.56 -7.06
CA LEU A 229 3.17 -19.52 -6.66
C LEU A 229 2.65 -20.93 -6.36
N SER A 230 1.95 -21.10 -5.26
CA SER A 230 1.15 -22.29 -4.99
C SER A 230 0.06 -22.43 -6.07
N GLU A 231 -0.46 -23.63 -6.27
CA GLU A 231 -1.54 -23.84 -7.26
C GLU A 231 -2.76 -22.91 -7.03
N PRO A 232 -3.25 -22.71 -5.78
CA PRO A 232 -4.33 -21.75 -5.54
C PRO A 232 -3.96 -20.32 -5.88
N ALA A 233 -2.74 -19.89 -5.49
CA ALA A 233 -2.28 -18.52 -5.74
C ALA A 233 -2.05 -18.27 -7.23
N LYS A 234 -1.53 -19.27 -7.95
CA LYS A 234 -1.36 -19.20 -9.39
C LYS A 234 -2.71 -19.10 -10.10
N LYS A 235 -3.66 -19.95 -9.74
CA LYS A 235 -5.02 -19.91 -10.30
C LYS A 235 -5.66 -18.55 -10.10
N HIS A 236 -5.55 -17.98 -8.88
CA HIS A 236 -6.08 -16.64 -8.56
C HIS A 236 -5.46 -15.57 -9.47
N PHE A 237 -4.14 -15.56 -9.61
CA PHE A 237 -3.44 -14.58 -10.44
C PHE A 237 -3.75 -14.74 -11.93
N ASP A 238 -3.80 -15.98 -12.42
CA ASP A 238 -4.18 -16.28 -13.81
C ASP A 238 -5.61 -15.79 -14.13
N GLU A 239 -6.55 -15.92 -13.17
CA GLU A 239 -7.93 -15.42 -13.33
C GLU A 239 -7.97 -13.88 -13.33
N VAL A 240 -7.16 -13.20 -12.51
CA VAL A 240 -7.02 -11.72 -12.55
C VAL A 240 -6.53 -11.28 -13.92
N VAL A 241 -5.46 -11.91 -14.42
CA VAL A 241 -4.89 -11.60 -15.75
C VAL A 241 -5.92 -11.82 -16.85
N ALA A 242 -6.60 -12.96 -16.84
CA ALA A 242 -7.63 -13.28 -17.85
C ALA A 242 -8.79 -12.26 -17.84
N MET A 243 -9.20 -11.76 -16.68
CA MET A 243 -10.24 -10.73 -16.59
C MET A 243 -9.74 -9.36 -17.12
N LEU A 244 -8.50 -8.97 -16.83
CA LEU A 244 -7.92 -7.75 -17.37
C LEU A 244 -7.79 -7.82 -18.90
N ASP A 245 -7.37 -8.96 -19.43
CA ASP A 245 -7.30 -9.20 -20.88
C ASP A 245 -8.70 -9.12 -21.53
N ALA A 246 -9.72 -9.74 -20.91
CA ALA A 246 -11.09 -9.70 -21.40
C ALA A 246 -11.72 -8.30 -21.37
N LEU A 247 -11.27 -7.45 -20.45
CA LEU A 247 -11.67 -6.06 -20.34
C LEU A 247 -10.81 -5.10 -21.21
N GLU A 248 -9.83 -5.66 -21.92
CA GLU A 248 -8.87 -4.88 -22.75
C GLU A 248 -8.11 -3.81 -21.94
N VAL A 249 -7.87 -4.08 -20.64
CA VAL A 249 -7.12 -3.17 -19.76
C VAL A 249 -5.62 -3.41 -19.95
N PRO A 250 -4.84 -2.42 -20.38
CA PRO A 250 -3.40 -2.56 -20.51
C PRO A 250 -2.75 -2.61 -19.11
N TYR A 251 -1.88 -3.58 -18.90
CA TYR A 251 -1.11 -3.73 -17.67
C TYR A 251 0.32 -4.19 -17.98
N GLN A 252 1.18 -4.06 -16.98
CA GLN A 252 2.53 -4.61 -16.97
C GLN A 252 2.69 -5.52 -15.75
N ILE A 253 3.37 -6.65 -15.91
CA ILE A 253 3.75 -7.51 -14.78
C ILE A 253 5.16 -7.12 -14.35
N ASP A 254 5.31 -6.74 -13.08
CA ASP A 254 6.62 -6.47 -12.46
C ASP A 254 6.83 -7.41 -11.28
N HIS A 255 7.56 -8.49 -11.52
CA HIS A 255 7.88 -9.51 -10.52
C HIS A 255 8.78 -9.03 -9.38
N ASN A 256 9.40 -7.85 -9.50
CA ASN A 256 10.17 -7.20 -8.44
C ASN A 256 9.31 -6.26 -7.58
N MET A 257 8.06 -6.01 -7.99
CA MET A 257 7.16 -5.18 -7.22
C MET A 257 6.72 -5.91 -5.95
N VAL A 258 7.28 -5.49 -4.80
CA VAL A 258 6.90 -5.95 -3.46
C VAL A 258 6.28 -4.81 -2.67
N ARG A 259 5.69 -5.12 -1.53
CA ARG A 259 5.05 -4.14 -0.64
C ARG A 259 5.77 -4.05 0.70
N GLY A 260 5.82 -2.84 1.24
CA GLY A 260 6.51 -2.54 2.49
C GLY A 260 5.75 -2.93 3.76
N LEU A 261 4.51 -3.42 3.64
CA LEU A 261 3.64 -3.78 4.77
C LEU A 261 3.41 -5.29 4.76
N ASP A 262 3.46 -5.92 5.92
CA ASP A 262 3.48 -7.38 6.04
C ASP A 262 2.12 -8.05 5.78
N TYR A 263 1.02 -7.29 5.79
CA TYR A 263 -0.32 -7.83 5.57
C TYR A 263 -0.66 -8.14 4.10
N TYR A 264 0.14 -7.71 3.15
CA TYR A 264 -0.11 -7.99 1.74
C TYR A 264 0.05 -9.47 1.39
N THR A 265 -0.94 -10.01 0.67
CA THR A 265 -0.95 -11.35 0.06
C THR A 265 -1.57 -11.28 -1.34
N HIS A 266 -1.40 -12.34 -2.14
CA HIS A 266 -1.98 -12.45 -3.48
C HIS A 266 -1.66 -11.25 -4.39
N THR A 267 -2.66 -10.77 -5.13
CA THR A 267 -2.49 -9.69 -6.11
C THR A 267 -2.03 -8.39 -5.47
N THR A 268 -1.00 -7.81 -6.03
CA THR A 268 -0.57 -6.43 -5.73
C THR A 268 -0.63 -5.59 -6.99
N LEU A 269 -0.92 -4.31 -6.82
CA LEU A 269 -1.02 -3.38 -7.94
C LEU A 269 -0.34 -2.04 -7.61
N ALA A 270 0.06 -1.34 -8.64
CA ALA A 270 0.45 0.05 -8.60
C ALA A 270 -0.04 0.74 -9.88
N ILE A 271 -0.44 1.99 -9.76
CA ILE A 271 -0.67 2.83 -10.92
C ILE A 271 0.51 3.79 -11.04
N MET A 272 1.26 3.63 -12.11
CA MET A 272 2.47 4.38 -12.37
C MET A 272 2.17 5.51 -13.34
N SER A 273 2.71 6.70 -13.07
CA SER A 273 2.57 7.84 -13.98
C SER A 273 3.91 8.18 -14.64
N ASP A 274 3.88 8.35 -15.95
CA ASP A 274 5.02 8.79 -16.75
C ASP A 274 5.08 10.32 -16.88
N ALA A 275 4.15 11.04 -16.24
CA ALA A 275 4.08 12.50 -16.31
C ALA A 275 5.30 13.16 -15.66
N GLN A 276 5.99 14.02 -16.42
CA GLN A 276 7.10 14.82 -15.90
C GLN A 276 6.63 15.77 -14.80
N GLY A 277 7.35 15.78 -13.67
CA GLY A 277 7.08 16.73 -12.56
C GLY A 277 6.35 16.15 -11.36
N LEU A 278 5.79 14.96 -11.45
CA LEU A 278 5.47 14.15 -10.28
C LEU A 278 6.80 13.67 -9.68
N GLY A 279 6.96 13.78 -8.36
CA GLY A 279 8.16 13.27 -7.67
C GLY A 279 8.41 11.79 -8.00
N ALA A 280 9.46 11.19 -7.43
CA ALA A 280 9.76 9.76 -7.63
C ALA A 280 8.47 8.93 -7.49
N PRO A 281 8.27 7.89 -8.33
CA PRO A 281 7.06 7.09 -8.32
C PRO A 281 6.76 6.62 -6.89
N HIS A 282 5.63 7.03 -6.37
CA HIS A 282 5.16 6.57 -5.07
C HIS A 282 4.32 5.33 -5.32
N THR A 283 4.91 4.18 -5.09
CA THR A 283 4.16 2.96 -4.89
C THR A 283 3.44 3.08 -3.55
N THR A 284 2.19 3.36 -3.57
CA THR A 284 1.29 3.25 -2.41
C THR A 284 0.83 1.83 -2.24
#